data_e406c0ed4f25945f8f695ff66814ac3a
#
_entry.id   e406c0ed4f25945f8f695ff66814ac3a
#
_cell.length_a   1.000
_cell.length_b   1.000
_cell.length_c   1.000
_cell.angle_alpha   90.00
_cell.angle_beta   90.00
_cell.angle_gamma   90.00
#
_symmetry.space_group_name_H-M   'P 1'
#
loop_
_entity.id
_entity.type
_entity.pdbx_description
1 polymer ?
#
loop_
_entity_poly.entity_id
_entity_poly.type
_entity_poly.pdbx_seq_one_letter_code
_entity_poly.pdbx_strand_id
1 'polypeptide(L)'
;MSILNHVPSGGLLAKPTGLKTRCQMGSEEFIEKITEGLLPAQEDFVKDSNTLILGLCAGFGAGKTRALACKVVYDAMHNPGTVMAVFEPTHILLRDVWMRSFDDFLEEMEIEHDFRVSPQPEYVIHTPAGSTTLLCRATETWNRIRGQNLSKIYCDEIDTSPLEVSQKAVEMFLARL
;
A
#
# COMPACT_ATOMS: atom_id res chain seq x y z
N MET A 1 -24.99 55.89 20.93
CA MET A 1 -25.28 55.32 19.60
C MET A 1 -24.23 54.27 19.31
N SER A 2 -24.55 53.01 19.65
CA SER A 2 -23.61 51.86 19.55
C SER A 2 -24.09 51.00 18.40
N ILE A 3 -23.26 50.84 17.38
CA ILE A 3 -23.53 49.97 16.23
C ILE A 3 -22.83 48.64 16.50
N LEU A 4 -23.60 47.66 16.84
CA LEU A 4 -23.17 46.26 16.93
C LEU A 4 -23.06 45.68 15.50
N ASN A 5 -21.85 45.43 15.05
CA ASN A 5 -21.59 44.65 13.85
C ASN A 5 -21.77 43.17 14.13
N HIS A 6 -22.81 42.64 13.54
CA HIS A 6 -23.11 41.19 13.56
C HIS A 6 -22.20 40.49 12.57
N VAL A 7 -21.28 39.65 13.05
CA VAL A 7 -20.46 38.74 12.22
C VAL A 7 -21.29 37.46 11.99
N PRO A 8 -21.55 37.07 10.75
CA PRO A 8 -22.22 35.81 10.50
C PRO A 8 -21.25 34.65 10.77
N SER A 9 -21.66 33.79 11.65
CA SER A 9 -21.04 32.48 11.95
C SER A 9 -20.87 31.69 10.66
N GLY A 10 -19.62 31.48 10.26
CA GLY A 10 -19.27 30.61 9.12
C GLY A 10 -19.80 29.21 9.33
N GLY A 11 -20.75 28.84 8.48
CA GLY A 11 -21.25 27.46 8.42
C GLY A 11 -20.12 26.52 8.08
N LEU A 12 -19.91 25.52 8.95
CA LEU A 12 -19.14 24.32 8.61
C LEU A 12 -19.78 23.72 7.35
N LEU A 13 -19.05 23.77 6.26
CA LEU A 13 -19.37 22.95 5.09
C LEU A 13 -19.27 21.48 5.53
N ALA A 14 -20.40 20.88 5.79
CA ALA A 14 -20.51 19.45 5.97
C ALA A 14 -19.96 18.79 4.70
N LYS A 15 -18.86 18.05 4.84
CA LYS A 15 -18.41 17.14 3.78
C LYS A 15 -19.58 16.21 3.47
N PRO A 16 -19.85 15.92 2.19
CA PRO A 16 -20.89 14.97 1.85
C PRO A 16 -20.51 13.62 2.45
N THR A 17 -21.26 13.19 3.46
CA THR A 17 -21.27 11.82 3.95
C THR A 17 -21.97 10.96 2.89
N GLY A 18 -21.30 10.78 1.75
CA GLY A 18 -21.61 9.68 0.86
C GLY A 18 -21.09 8.43 1.55
N LEU A 19 -21.99 7.68 2.19
CA LEU A 19 -21.77 6.28 2.53
C LEU A 19 -21.49 5.58 1.18
N LYS A 20 -20.21 5.48 0.81
CA LYS A 20 -19.82 4.67 -0.34
C LYS A 20 -20.25 3.24 0.00
N THR A 21 -21.11 2.71 -0.80
CA THR A 21 -21.65 1.36 -0.71
C THR A 21 -20.46 0.41 -0.58
N ARG A 22 -20.34 -0.27 0.54
CA ARG A 22 -19.38 -1.36 0.79
C ARG A 22 -19.37 -2.23 -0.46
N CYS A 23 -18.22 -2.45 -1.05
CA CYS A 23 -18.06 -3.17 -2.31
C CYS A 23 -18.89 -4.45 -2.30
N GLN A 24 -19.95 -4.52 -3.12
CA GLN A 24 -20.81 -5.71 -3.26
C GLN A 24 -20.20 -6.76 -4.19
N MET A 25 -18.98 -6.52 -4.66
CA MET A 25 -18.22 -7.41 -5.52
C MET A 25 -17.80 -8.66 -4.76
N GLY A 26 -17.98 -9.83 -5.39
CA GLY A 26 -17.48 -11.09 -4.84
C GLY A 26 -15.94 -11.15 -4.82
N SER A 27 -15.39 -12.00 -3.98
CA SER A 27 -13.93 -12.15 -3.85
C SER A 27 -13.25 -12.55 -5.16
N GLU A 28 -13.86 -13.44 -5.93
CA GLU A 28 -13.33 -13.91 -7.21
C GLU A 28 -13.34 -12.77 -8.26
N GLU A 29 -14.46 -12.07 -8.40
CA GLU A 29 -14.60 -10.93 -9.29
C GLU A 29 -13.59 -9.80 -8.95
N PHE A 30 -13.37 -9.56 -7.65
CA PHE A 30 -12.37 -8.60 -7.19
C PHE A 30 -10.95 -9.01 -7.61
N ILE A 31 -10.59 -10.29 -7.45
CA ILE A 31 -9.29 -10.83 -7.86
C ILE A 31 -9.12 -10.74 -9.39
N GLU A 32 -10.12 -11.13 -10.16
CA GLU A 32 -10.11 -11.01 -11.62
C GLU A 32 -9.87 -9.55 -12.04
N LYS A 33 -10.59 -8.60 -11.45
CA LYS A 33 -10.46 -7.16 -11.73
C LYS A 33 -9.02 -6.66 -11.48
N ILE A 34 -8.44 -6.95 -10.33
CA ILE A 34 -7.10 -6.44 -9.98
C ILE A 34 -5.97 -7.11 -10.75
N THR A 35 -6.18 -8.31 -11.29
CA THR A 35 -5.18 -9.05 -12.07
C THR A 35 -5.34 -8.87 -13.58
N GLU A 36 -6.37 -8.16 -14.02
CA GLU A 36 -6.61 -7.90 -15.43
C GLU A 36 -5.42 -7.18 -16.08
N GLY A 37 -5.00 -7.68 -17.24
CA GLY A 37 -3.89 -7.12 -18.01
C GLY A 37 -2.48 -7.43 -17.49
N LEU A 38 -2.33 -8.24 -16.45
CA LEU A 38 -1.02 -8.73 -16.01
C LEU A 38 -0.44 -9.72 -17.05
N LEU A 39 0.89 -9.67 -17.23
CA LEU A 39 1.60 -10.70 -17.98
C LEU A 39 1.63 -12.01 -17.16
N PRO A 40 1.75 -13.20 -17.80
CA PRO A 40 1.73 -14.48 -17.08
C PRO A 40 2.70 -14.55 -15.89
N ALA A 41 3.95 -14.10 -16.06
CA ALA A 41 4.93 -14.09 -14.97
C ALA A 41 4.57 -13.11 -13.84
N GLN A 42 3.87 -12.02 -14.14
CA GLN A 42 3.36 -11.08 -13.13
C GLN A 42 2.16 -11.69 -12.38
N GLU A 43 1.29 -12.38 -13.10
CA GLU A 43 0.15 -13.08 -12.52
C GLU A 43 0.61 -14.19 -11.57
N ASP A 44 1.58 -15.00 -11.97
CA ASP A 44 2.22 -16.01 -11.12
C ASP A 44 2.82 -15.39 -9.87
N PHE A 45 3.56 -14.27 -10.02
CA PHE A 45 4.10 -13.50 -8.89
C PHE A 45 3.00 -13.00 -7.96
N VAL A 46 1.93 -12.44 -8.49
CA VAL A 46 0.82 -11.88 -7.69
C VAL A 46 0.09 -12.99 -6.91
N LYS A 47 -0.17 -14.13 -7.53
CA LYS A 47 -0.95 -15.22 -6.95
C LYS A 47 -0.16 -16.15 -6.02
N ASP A 48 1.17 -16.11 -6.03
CA ASP A 48 1.97 -16.91 -5.11
C ASP A 48 1.86 -16.38 -3.67
N SER A 49 1.19 -17.12 -2.83
CA SER A 49 1.01 -16.83 -1.39
C SER A 49 1.83 -17.74 -0.47
N ASN A 50 2.54 -18.72 -1.02
CA ASN A 50 3.21 -19.78 -0.27
C ASN A 50 4.73 -19.62 -0.17
N THR A 51 5.34 -18.90 -1.13
CA THR A 51 6.79 -18.70 -1.14
C THR A 51 7.19 -17.67 -0.08
N LEU A 52 8.13 -18.04 0.79
CA LEU A 52 8.61 -17.18 1.88
C LEU A 52 9.31 -15.92 1.35
N ILE A 53 10.16 -16.08 0.34
CA ILE A 53 10.86 -14.98 -0.33
C ILE A 53 10.61 -15.10 -1.82
N LEU A 54 9.87 -14.14 -2.36
CA LEU A 54 9.49 -14.11 -3.76
C LEU A 54 10.08 -12.86 -4.42
N GLY A 55 10.70 -13.02 -5.59
CA GLY A 55 11.32 -11.93 -6.34
C GLY A 55 10.80 -11.83 -7.76
N LEU A 56 10.50 -10.60 -8.22
CA LEU A 56 10.16 -10.30 -9.60
C LEU A 56 11.30 -9.50 -10.24
N CYS A 57 12.08 -10.17 -11.09
CA CYS A 57 13.15 -9.56 -11.89
C CYS A 57 12.65 -9.35 -13.32
N ALA A 58 12.70 -8.10 -13.78
CA ALA A 58 12.31 -7.75 -15.16
C ALA A 58 13.02 -6.47 -15.61
N GLY A 59 13.05 -6.24 -16.92
CA GLY A 59 13.64 -5.03 -17.50
C GLY A 59 12.96 -3.74 -17.05
N PHE A 60 13.61 -2.62 -17.38
CA PHE A 60 13.05 -1.30 -17.12
C PHE A 60 11.72 -1.12 -17.87
N GLY A 61 10.73 -0.52 -17.23
CA GLY A 61 9.40 -0.31 -17.84
C GLY A 61 8.53 -1.56 -17.97
N ALA A 62 8.95 -2.72 -17.45
CA ALA A 62 8.20 -3.96 -17.54
C ALA A 62 7.01 -4.06 -16.52
N GLY A 63 6.65 -2.98 -15.85
CA GLY A 63 5.51 -2.93 -14.94
C GLY A 63 5.71 -3.62 -13.58
N LYS A 64 6.97 -3.72 -13.09
CA LYS A 64 7.27 -4.34 -11.79
C LYS A 64 6.52 -3.68 -10.63
N THR A 65 6.57 -2.35 -10.53
CA THR A 65 5.91 -1.58 -9.48
C THR A 65 4.39 -1.77 -9.52
N ARG A 66 3.78 -1.82 -10.74
CA ARG A 66 2.35 -2.14 -10.90
C ARG A 66 2.02 -3.56 -10.44
N ALA A 67 2.83 -4.55 -10.80
CA ALA A 67 2.64 -5.92 -10.33
C ALA A 67 2.79 -6.02 -8.81
N LEU A 68 3.71 -5.26 -8.21
CA LEU A 68 3.86 -5.17 -6.76
C LEU A 68 2.63 -4.51 -6.11
N ALA A 69 2.09 -3.43 -6.68
CA ALA A 69 0.85 -2.80 -6.21
C ALA A 69 -0.32 -3.80 -6.23
N CYS A 70 -0.48 -4.54 -7.34
CA CYS A 70 -1.47 -5.60 -7.46
C CYS A 70 -1.26 -6.69 -6.39
N LYS A 71 0.00 -7.13 -6.17
CA LYS A 71 0.36 -8.11 -5.13
C LYS A 71 -0.03 -7.66 -3.73
N VAL A 72 0.21 -6.39 -3.40
CA VAL A 72 -0.18 -5.80 -2.11
C VAL A 72 -1.69 -5.89 -1.90
N VAL A 73 -2.49 -5.53 -2.90
CA VAL A 73 -3.96 -5.59 -2.81
C VAL A 73 -4.46 -7.02 -2.79
N TYR A 74 -3.86 -7.91 -3.59
CA TYR A 74 -4.16 -9.34 -3.58
C TYR A 74 -3.92 -9.95 -2.19
N ASP A 75 -2.78 -9.66 -1.58
CA ASP A 75 -2.45 -10.15 -0.24
C ASP A 75 -3.33 -9.50 0.84
N ALA A 76 -3.73 -8.24 0.68
CA ALA A 76 -4.69 -7.58 1.57
C ALA A 76 -6.05 -8.29 1.57
N MET A 77 -6.49 -8.80 0.41
CA MET A 77 -7.70 -9.61 0.29
C MET A 77 -7.60 -10.93 1.05
N HIS A 78 -6.42 -11.56 1.06
CA HIS A 78 -6.19 -12.86 1.71
C HIS A 78 -5.78 -12.77 3.18
N ASN A 79 -5.39 -11.57 3.67
CA ASN A 79 -4.94 -11.34 5.03
C ASN A 79 -5.69 -10.18 5.70
N PRO A 80 -7.03 -10.22 5.79
CA PRO A 80 -7.78 -9.14 6.40
C PRO A 80 -7.45 -8.99 7.90
N GLY A 81 -7.46 -7.75 8.39
CA GLY A 81 -7.19 -7.44 9.79
C GLY A 81 -5.69 -7.43 10.16
N THR A 82 -4.79 -7.65 9.20
CA THR A 82 -3.35 -7.68 9.44
C THR A 82 -2.66 -6.36 9.09
N VAL A 83 -1.37 -6.29 9.41
CA VAL A 83 -0.49 -5.18 9.04
C VAL A 83 0.57 -5.69 8.08
N MET A 84 0.73 -5.00 6.95
CA MET A 84 1.75 -5.24 5.94
C MET A 84 2.66 -4.03 5.84
N ALA A 85 3.83 -4.15 5.23
CA ALA A 85 4.72 -3.02 5.01
C ALA A 85 5.34 -3.06 3.61
N VAL A 86 5.46 -1.88 2.99
CA VAL A 86 6.22 -1.68 1.76
C VAL A 86 7.43 -0.79 2.04
N PHE A 87 8.55 -1.13 1.43
CA PHE A 87 9.82 -0.44 1.57
C PHE A 87 10.35 -0.01 0.21
N GLU A 88 10.78 1.23 0.17
CA GLU A 88 11.59 1.82 -0.89
C GLU A 88 12.97 2.19 -0.35
N PRO A 89 14.01 2.31 -1.16
CA PRO A 89 15.35 2.69 -0.70
C PRO A 89 15.35 3.97 0.13
N THR A 90 14.64 5.00 -0.33
CA THR A 90 14.60 6.33 0.30
C THR A 90 13.17 6.86 0.46
N HIS A 91 12.99 7.83 1.35
CA HIS A 91 11.70 8.53 1.50
C HIS A 91 11.26 9.28 0.23
N ILE A 92 12.20 9.71 -0.61
CA ILE A 92 11.89 10.40 -1.88
C ILE A 92 11.28 9.40 -2.86
N LEU A 93 11.92 8.24 -3.06
CA LEU A 93 11.38 7.17 -3.93
C LEU A 93 10.05 6.65 -3.41
N LEU A 94 9.92 6.47 -2.10
CA LEU A 94 8.68 6.05 -1.49
C LEU A 94 7.52 6.98 -1.87
N ARG A 95 7.71 8.30 -1.73
CA ARG A 95 6.67 9.30 -2.02
C ARG A 95 6.45 9.51 -3.51
N ASP A 96 7.53 9.70 -4.27
CA ASP A 96 7.46 10.20 -5.65
C ASP A 96 7.27 9.06 -6.68
N VAL A 97 7.60 7.83 -6.31
CA VAL A 97 7.47 6.66 -7.19
C VAL A 97 6.40 5.71 -6.68
N TRP A 98 6.66 5.05 -5.52
CA TRP A 98 5.75 4.03 -5.02
C TRP A 98 4.36 4.56 -4.69
N MET A 99 4.25 5.54 -3.80
CA MET A 99 2.94 6.02 -3.34
C MET A 99 2.11 6.58 -4.49
N ARG A 100 2.73 7.34 -5.40
CA ARG A 100 2.04 7.84 -6.60
C ARG A 100 1.52 6.69 -7.48
N SER A 101 2.38 5.70 -7.76
CA SER A 101 1.98 4.55 -8.59
C SER A 101 0.91 3.70 -7.90
N PHE A 102 0.95 3.64 -6.57
CA PHE A 102 -0.04 2.91 -5.79
C PHE A 102 -1.38 3.65 -5.73
N ASP A 103 -1.37 4.98 -5.55
CA ASP A 103 -2.57 5.81 -5.64
C ASP A 103 -3.24 5.68 -7.02
N ASP A 104 -2.46 5.81 -8.11
CA ASP A 104 -2.96 5.63 -9.48
C ASP A 104 -3.59 4.22 -9.66
N PHE A 105 -2.96 3.17 -9.10
CA PHE A 105 -3.49 1.81 -9.16
C PHE A 105 -4.79 1.65 -8.37
N LEU A 106 -4.87 2.19 -7.15
CA LEU A 106 -6.06 2.13 -6.32
C LEU A 106 -7.24 2.88 -6.96
N GLU A 107 -6.98 4.03 -7.57
CA GLU A 107 -7.99 4.82 -8.29
C GLU A 107 -8.46 4.09 -9.56
N GLU A 108 -7.54 3.57 -10.39
CA GLU A 108 -7.86 2.82 -11.61
C GLU A 108 -8.71 1.59 -11.33
N MET A 109 -8.37 0.86 -10.25
CA MET A 109 -9.10 -0.33 -9.83
C MET A 109 -10.32 -0.02 -8.95
N GLU A 110 -10.59 1.27 -8.68
CA GLU A 110 -11.69 1.73 -7.82
C GLU A 110 -11.68 1.04 -6.43
N ILE A 111 -10.48 0.89 -5.85
CA ILE A 111 -10.29 0.24 -4.55
C ILE A 111 -10.50 1.27 -3.44
N GLU A 112 -11.46 1.01 -2.56
CA GLU A 112 -11.71 1.86 -1.40
C GLU A 112 -10.54 1.80 -0.44
N HIS A 113 -10.06 2.97 -0.01
CA HIS A 113 -8.94 3.07 0.93
C HIS A 113 -8.98 4.36 1.73
N ASP A 114 -8.36 4.33 2.91
CA ASP A 114 -8.03 5.52 3.69
C ASP A 114 -6.52 5.74 3.64
N PHE A 115 -6.09 6.99 3.57
CA PHE A 115 -4.68 7.36 3.61
C PHE A 115 -4.39 8.30 4.78
N ARG A 116 -3.32 8.01 5.53
CA ARG A 116 -2.82 8.82 6.63
C ARG A 116 -1.36 9.20 6.40
N VAL A 117 -1.04 10.47 6.55
CA VAL A 117 0.33 11.00 6.35
C VAL A 117 1.14 10.96 7.65
N SER A 118 0.51 11.22 8.79
CA SER A 118 1.18 11.44 10.08
C SER A 118 0.80 10.36 11.10
N PRO A 119 1.75 9.85 11.91
CA PRO A 119 3.15 10.24 12.02
C PRO A 119 4.05 9.70 10.89
N GLN A 120 3.61 8.72 10.14
CA GLN A 120 4.26 8.14 8.97
C GLN A 120 3.20 7.68 7.97
N PRO A 121 3.48 7.69 6.67
CA PRO A 121 2.50 7.30 5.66
C PRO A 121 2.00 5.87 5.86
N GLU A 122 0.67 5.69 5.79
CA GLU A 122 0.01 4.39 5.83
C GLU A 122 -1.30 4.42 5.05
N TYR A 123 -1.65 3.30 4.45
CA TYR A 123 -2.94 3.05 3.82
C TYR A 123 -3.74 2.05 4.63
N VAL A 124 -5.05 2.23 4.68
CA VAL A 124 -5.99 1.18 5.08
C VAL A 124 -6.75 0.77 3.83
N ILE A 125 -6.45 -0.42 3.32
CA ILE A 125 -7.02 -0.96 2.08
C ILE A 125 -8.27 -1.74 2.43
N HIS A 126 -9.41 -1.38 1.83
CA HIS A 126 -10.68 -2.05 2.03
C HIS A 126 -10.95 -3.03 0.89
N THR A 127 -11.10 -4.30 1.23
CA THR A 127 -11.41 -5.38 0.28
C THR A 127 -12.72 -6.06 0.66
N PRO A 128 -13.32 -6.88 -0.22
CA PRO A 128 -14.50 -7.67 0.14
C PRO A 128 -14.30 -8.56 1.38
N ALA A 129 -13.08 -9.01 1.64
CA ALA A 129 -12.76 -9.85 2.81
C ALA A 129 -12.57 -9.04 4.11
N GLY A 130 -12.29 -7.74 4.03
CA GLY A 130 -12.06 -6.86 5.17
C GLY A 130 -10.99 -5.82 4.89
N SER A 131 -10.50 -5.17 5.95
CA SER A 131 -9.51 -4.08 5.82
C SER A 131 -8.14 -4.54 6.29
N THR A 132 -7.09 -4.08 5.62
CA THR A 132 -5.68 -4.38 5.94
C THR A 132 -4.88 -3.09 5.94
N THR A 133 -3.97 -2.93 6.90
CA THR A 133 -3.11 -1.74 6.98
C THR A 133 -1.80 -1.98 6.23
N LEU A 134 -1.42 -1.06 5.34
CA LEU A 134 -0.13 -1.04 4.65
C LEU A 134 0.71 0.12 5.18
N LEU A 135 1.83 -0.18 5.84
CA LEU A 135 2.81 0.79 6.28
C LEU A 135 3.77 1.12 5.15
N CYS A 136 3.94 2.40 4.81
CA CYS A 136 4.90 2.86 3.79
C CYS A 136 6.18 3.36 4.48
N ARG A 137 7.32 2.75 4.19
CA ARG A 137 8.59 2.99 4.90
C ARG A 137 9.76 3.09 3.93
N ALA A 138 10.83 3.76 4.37
CA ALA A 138 12.09 3.78 3.64
C ALA A 138 13.08 2.79 4.26
N THR A 139 13.81 2.07 3.41
CA THR A 139 14.83 1.10 3.84
C THR A 139 15.95 1.76 4.65
N GLU A 140 16.31 3.02 4.38
CA GLU A 140 17.26 3.79 5.20
C GLU A 140 16.83 3.95 6.67
N THR A 141 15.53 3.76 6.96
CA THR A 141 14.94 3.82 8.31
C THR A 141 14.35 2.49 8.78
N TRP A 142 14.83 1.37 8.24
CA TRP A 142 14.34 0.01 8.51
C TRP A 142 14.20 -0.32 10.01
N ASN A 143 15.03 0.26 10.85
CA ASN A 143 15.03 0.03 12.30
C ASN A 143 13.76 0.55 13.01
N ARG A 144 12.97 1.41 12.36
CA ARG A 144 11.75 2.00 12.93
C ARG A 144 10.55 1.03 12.96
N ILE A 145 10.64 -0.12 12.28
CA ILE A 145 9.60 -1.15 12.35
C ILE A 145 9.81 -2.15 13.50
N ARG A 146 10.82 -1.96 14.33
CA ARG A 146 11.06 -2.81 15.51
C ARG A 146 9.81 -2.80 16.40
N GLY A 147 9.30 -3.99 16.71
CA GLY A 147 8.08 -4.15 17.53
C GLY A 147 6.77 -4.24 16.73
N GLN A 148 6.81 -4.11 15.39
CA GLN A 148 5.66 -4.40 14.53
C GLN A 148 5.64 -5.91 14.20
N ASN A 149 4.46 -6.53 14.26
CA ASN A 149 4.22 -7.85 13.70
C ASN A 149 3.60 -7.64 12.31
N LEU A 150 4.26 -8.14 11.29
CA LEU A 150 3.87 -7.94 9.91
C LEU A 150 3.47 -9.27 9.28
N SER A 151 2.41 -9.28 8.50
CA SER A 151 1.98 -10.48 7.77
C SER A 151 2.72 -10.62 6.44
N LYS A 152 3.09 -9.52 5.82
CA LYS A 152 3.83 -9.45 4.55
C LYS A 152 4.72 -8.22 4.52
N ILE A 153 5.86 -8.35 3.83
CA ILE A 153 6.79 -7.24 3.59
C ILE A 153 7.13 -7.22 2.11
N TYR A 154 7.08 -6.03 1.52
CA TYR A 154 7.38 -5.76 0.13
C TYR A 154 8.56 -4.81 0.03
N CYS A 155 9.45 -5.03 -0.92
CA CYS A 155 10.57 -4.17 -1.21
C CYS A 155 10.62 -3.90 -2.70
N ASP A 156 10.50 -2.64 -3.11
CA ASP A 156 10.82 -2.24 -4.48
C ASP A 156 12.25 -1.70 -4.52
N GLU A 157 12.97 -1.94 -5.60
CA GLU A 157 14.34 -1.46 -5.86
C GLU A 157 15.35 -1.63 -4.71
N ILE A 158 15.22 -2.68 -3.91
CA ILE A 158 16.09 -2.95 -2.74
C ILE A 158 17.59 -3.05 -3.12
N ASP A 159 17.89 -3.40 -4.36
CA ASP A 159 19.23 -3.52 -4.93
C ASP A 159 19.90 -2.16 -5.16
N THR A 160 19.18 -1.06 -5.17
CA THR A 160 19.73 0.29 -5.25
C THR A 160 20.27 0.83 -3.92
N SER A 161 19.91 0.19 -2.81
CA SER A 161 20.45 0.51 -1.49
C SER A 161 21.86 -0.07 -1.29
N PRO A 162 22.73 0.54 -0.45
CA PRO A 162 24.01 -0.06 -0.09
C PRO A 162 23.82 -1.48 0.46
N LEU A 163 24.66 -2.42 0.04
CA LEU A 163 24.53 -3.85 0.36
C LEU A 163 24.37 -4.12 1.86
N GLU A 164 25.14 -3.44 2.72
CA GLU A 164 25.04 -3.59 4.17
C GLU A 164 23.68 -3.15 4.72
N VAL A 165 23.07 -2.12 4.13
CA VAL A 165 21.75 -1.62 4.53
C VAL A 165 20.69 -2.62 4.12
N SER A 166 20.76 -3.11 2.87
CA SER A 166 19.81 -4.11 2.33
C SER A 166 19.88 -5.42 3.14
N GLN A 167 21.08 -5.91 3.44
CA GLN A 167 21.25 -7.14 4.23
C GLN A 167 20.64 -7.00 5.64
N LYS A 168 20.98 -5.93 6.37
CA LYS A 168 20.41 -5.68 7.70
C LYS A 168 18.89 -5.49 7.68
N ALA A 169 18.38 -4.85 6.63
CA ALA A 169 16.94 -4.68 6.44
C ALA A 169 16.26 -6.04 6.24
N VAL A 170 16.76 -6.89 5.34
CA VAL A 170 16.21 -8.22 5.07
C VAL A 170 16.26 -9.10 6.32
N GLU A 171 17.36 -9.13 7.06
CA GLU A 171 17.46 -9.86 8.34
C GLU A 171 16.37 -9.40 9.33
N MET A 172 16.15 -8.08 9.43
CA MET A 172 15.11 -7.52 10.29
C MET A 172 13.71 -7.91 9.78
N PHE A 173 13.47 -7.87 8.47
CA PHE A 173 12.18 -8.21 7.88
C PHE A 173 11.81 -9.66 8.17
N LEU A 174 12.73 -10.60 7.97
CA LEU A 174 12.53 -12.02 8.27
C LEU A 174 12.26 -12.27 9.77
N ALA A 175 12.76 -11.41 10.65
CA ALA A 175 12.49 -11.51 12.07
C ALA A 175 11.13 -10.92 12.49
N ARG A 176 10.34 -10.34 11.54
CA ARG A 176 9.03 -9.69 11.79
C ARG A 176 7.85 -10.39 11.10
N LEU A 177 8.12 -11.30 10.19
CA LEU A 177 7.16 -12.24 9.61
C LEU A 177 6.94 -13.44 10.53
#